data_b1022f158ce27adfd65b840a9e06d880
#
_entry.id   b1022f158ce27adfd65b840a9e06d880
#
_cell.length_a   1.000
_cell.length_b   1.000
_cell.length_c   1.000
_cell.angle_alpha   90.00
_cell.angle_beta   90.00
_cell.angle_gamma   90.00
#
_symmetry.space_group_name_H-M   'P 1'
#
loop_
_entity.id
_entity.type
_entity.pdbx_description
1 polymer ?
#
loop_
_entity_poly.entity_id
_entity_poly.type
_entity_poly.pdbx_seq_one_letter_code
_entity_poly.pdbx_strand_id
1 'polypeptide(L)'
;QPRQSMDPVALANLAASIRERGVLEPVLVRRVERGYELIAGERRTRAARDAGLTRIPAIVLDLDDREALEISIMENLQREDLNAVEETEAVLQLLELTMGLDRGGALSLLGEVVQEARGREPQARFDAEQKRAAAELFERLGRFTPASFLANRVPILGFPDELLEVVRGGALDFTKAQALARLDDPGERRRLLEEAVREELSLS
;
A
#
# COMPACT_ATOMS: atom_id res chain seq x y z
N GLN A 1 -6.49 12.12 2.03
CA GLN A 1 -5.37 11.71 1.16
C GLN A 1 -4.05 12.09 1.83
N PRO A 2 -3.13 11.16 2.10
CA PRO A 2 -1.79 11.50 2.54
C PRO A 2 -1.12 12.32 1.42
N ARG A 3 -0.56 13.47 1.76
CA ARG A 3 0.26 14.26 0.85
C ARG A 3 1.54 13.47 0.57
N GLN A 4 1.56 12.76 -0.54
CA GLN A 4 2.82 12.27 -1.08
C GLN A 4 3.64 13.50 -1.47
N SER A 5 4.75 13.73 -0.77
CA SER A 5 5.75 14.69 -1.22
C SER A 5 6.36 14.12 -2.50
N MET A 6 5.76 14.42 -3.65
CA MET A 6 6.43 14.18 -4.93
C MET A 6 7.71 15.01 -4.93
N ASP A 7 8.86 14.36 -5.06
CA ASP A 7 10.12 15.06 -5.19
C ASP A 7 10.00 16.11 -6.33
N PRO A 8 10.07 17.40 -6.03
CA PRO A 8 9.88 18.45 -7.04
C PRO A 8 10.92 18.38 -8.16
N VAL A 9 12.13 17.90 -7.85
CA VAL A 9 13.22 17.77 -8.81
C VAL A 9 12.92 16.61 -9.77
N ALA A 10 12.49 15.47 -9.25
CA ALA A 10 12.11 14.32 -10.07
C ALA A 10 10.90 14.62 -10.97
N LEU A 11 9.94 15.41 -10.47
CA LEU A 11 8.79 15.83 -11.28
C LEU A 11 9.21 16.81 -12.39
N ALA A 12 10.09 17.79 -12.08
CA ALA A 12 10.61 18.74 -13.05
C ALA A 12 11.41 18.05 -14.16
N ASN A 13 12.25 17.06 -13.81
CA ASN A 13 12.98 16.25 -14.77
C ASN A 13 12.05 15.46 -15.69
N LEU A 14 11.00 14.87 -15.13
CA LEU A 14 9.98 14.19 -15.92
C LEU A 14 9.24 15.14 -16.86
N ALA A 15 8.89 16.36 -16.40
CA ALA A 15 8.25 17.37 -17.23
C ALA A 15 9.18 17.85 -18.37
N ALA A 16 10.48 17.99 -18.13
CA ALA A 16 11.45 18.31 -19.18
C ALA A 16 11.51 17.20 -20.24
N SER A 17 11.61 15.94 -19.81
CA SER A 17 11.60 14.79 -20.73
C SER A 17 10.31 14.70 -21.54
N ILE A 18 9.17 14.94 -20.91
CA ILE A 18 7.85 14.96 -21.59
C ILE A 18 7.74 16.11 -22.59
N ARG A 19 8.35 17.25 -22.32
CA ARG A 19 8.37 18.38 -23.25
C ARG A 19 9.15 18.06 -24.53
N GLU A 20 10.21 17.25 -24.42
CA GLU A 20 11.06 16.88 -25.57
C GLU A 20 10.48 15.70 -26.35
N ARG A 21 9.92 14.71 -25.69
CA ARG A 21 9.60 13.41 -26.30
C ARG A 21 8.10 13.06 -26.24
N GLY A 22 7.30 13.87 -25.58
CA GLY A 22 5.92 13.53 -25.24
C GLY A 22 5.82 12.52 -24.13
N VAL A 23 4.60 12.09 -23.82
CA VAL A 23 4.32 11.00 -22.89
C VAL A 23 4.45 9.68 -23.62
N LEU A 24 5.50 8.90 -23.32
CA LEU A 24 5.80 7.63 -23.98
C LEU A 24 4.90 6.49 -23.51
N GLU A 25 4.58 6.46 -22.21
CA GLU A 25 3.67 5.46 -21.64
C GLU A 25 2.29 6.08 -21.41
N PRO A 26 1.20 5.50 -21.91
CA PRO A 26 -0.14 6.04 -21.70
C PRO A 26 -0.52 5.97 -20.22
N VAL A 27 -1.38 6.90 -19.80
CA VAL A 27 -2.05 6.83 -18.50
C VAL A 27 -3.27 5.91 -18.58
N LEU A 28 -3.72 5.37 -17.45
CA LEU A 28 -4.95 4.58 -17.40
C LEU A 28 -6.09 5.45 -16.91
N VAL A 29 -7.19 5.44 -17.63
CA VAL A 29 -8.40 6.17 -17.30
C VAL A 29 -9.62 5.28 -17.45
N ARG A 30 -10.71 5.59 -16.74
CA ARG A 30 -12.03 5.03 -17.02
C ARG A 30 -12.98 6.12 -17.48
N ARG A 31 -14.04 5.71 -18.16
CA ARG A 31 -15.11 6.62 -18.54
C ARG A 31 -16.03 6.85 -17.35
N VAL A 32 -16.38 8.11 -17.10
CA VAL A 32 -17.37 8.53 -16.12
C VAL A 32 -18.40 9.42 -16.81
N GLU A 33 -19.50 9.75 -16.15
CA GLU A 33 -20.60 10.52 -16.75
C GLU A 33 -20.13 11.83 -17.41
N ARG A 34 -19.13 12.49 -16.84
CA ARG A 34 -18.57 13.74 -17.37
C ARG A 34 -17.07 13.63 -17.60
N GLY A 35 -16.67 12.88 -18.64
CA GLY A 35 -15.28 12.78 -19.06
C GLY A 35 -14.57 11.49 -18.64
N TYR A 36 -13.38 11.63 -18.12
CA TYR A 36 -12.53 10.50 -17.74
C TYR A 36 -11.96 10.70 -16.34
N GLU A 37 -11.91 9.63 -15.58
CA GLU A 37 -11.26 9.57 -14.28
C GLU A 37 -9.91 8.87 -14.41
N LEU A 38 -8.86 9.46 -13.84
CA LEU A 38 -7.52 8.89 -13.84
C LEU A 38 -7.44 7.73 -12.82
N ILE A 39 -7.06 6.55 -13.29
CA ILE A 39 -6.85 5.36 -12.46
C ILE A 39 -5.38 5.23 -12.10
N ALA A 40 -4.46 5.39 -13.07
CA ALA A 40 -3.02 5.31 -12.86
C ALA A 40 -2.26 6.29 -13.76
N GLY A 41 -1.11 6.76 -13.28
CA GLY A 41 -0.24 7.68 -14.02
C GLY A 41 -0.32 9.14 -13.56
N GLU A 42 -0.62 9.41 -12.28
CA GLU A 42 -0.73 10.78 -11.73
C GLU A 42 0.54 11.61 -11.97
N ARG A 43 1.73 11.04 -11.74
CA ARG A 43 3.00 11.72 -11.99
C ARG A 43 3.16 12.15 -13.46
N ARG A 44 2.80 11.28 -14.41
CA ARG A 44 2.84 11.57 -15.86
C ARG A 44 1.83 12.66 -16.22
N THR A 45 0.62 12.59 -15.70
CA THR A 45 -0.43 13.59 -15.92
C THR A 45 0.00 14.97 -15.42
N ARG A 46 0.57 15.03 -14.21
CA ARG A 46 1.06 16.28 -13.62
C ARG A 46 2.24 16.85 -14.40
N ALA A 47 3.26 16.01 -14.68
CA ALA A 47 4.42 16.42 -15.46
C ALA A 47 4.05 16.88 -16.88
N ALA A 48 3.07 16.25 -17.54
CA ALA A 48 2.57 16.66 -18.84
C ALA A 48 1.87 18.03 -18.77
N ARG A 49 1.12 18.29 -17.71
CA ARG A 49 0.51 19.61 -17.49
C ARG A 49 1.58 20.68 -17.28
N ASP A 50 2.62 20.38 -16.47
CA ASP A 50 3.75 21.29 -16.23
C ASP A 50 4.60 21.49 -17.49
N ALA A 51 4.61 20.50 -18.40
CA ALA A 51 5.21 20.59 -19.74
C ALA A 51 4.37 21.41 -20.74
N GLY A 52 3.14 21.82 -20.40
CA GLY A 52 2.23 22.59 -21.25
C GLY A 52 1.42 21.77 -22.25
N LEU A 53 1.37 20.43 -22.06
CA LEU A 53 0.57 19.56 -22.93
C LEU A 53 -0.92 19.65 -22.59
N THR A 54 -1.75 19.80 -23.61
CA THR A 54 -3.22 19.81 -23.46
C THR A 54 -3.86 18.43 -23.65
N ARG A 55 -3.09 17.47 -24.20
CA ARG A 55 -3.53 16.08 -24.44
C ARG A 55 -2.38 15.14 -24.15
N ILE A 56 -2.71 13.98 -23.59
CA ILE A 56 -1.76 12.88 -23.35
C ILE A 56 -2.38 11.57 -23.80
N PRO A 57 -1.57 10.58 -24.21
CA PRO A 57 -2.07 9.25 -24.55
C PRO A 57 -2.67 8.59 -23.30
N ALA A 58 -3.84 7.98 -23.47
CA ALA A 58 -4.55 7.28 -22.42
C ALA A 58 -5.14 5.96 -22.94
N ILE A 59 -5.11 4.93 -22.10
CA ILE A 59 -5.89 3.71 -22.30
C ILE A 59 -7.18 3.88 -21.51
N VAL A 60 -8.31 3.78 -22.19
CA VAL A 60 -9.63 3.85 -21.58
C VAL A 60 -10.07 2.45 -21.23
N LEU A 61 -10.28 2.21 -19.94
CA LEU A 61 -10.78 0.95 -19.39
C LEU A 61 -12.27 1.09 -19.08
N ASP A 62 -13.01 0.03 -19.31
CA ASP A 62 -14.41 -0.08 -18.89
C ASP A 62 -14.43 -0.76 -17.52
N LEU A 63 -14.45 0.05 -16.47
CA LEU A 63 -14.31 -0.38 -15.08
C LEU A 63 -15.40 0.25 -14.23
N ASP A 64 -15.97 -0.56 -13.34
CA ASP A 64 -16.79 -0.04 -12.27
C ASP A 64 -15.97 0.65 -11.16
N ASP A 65 -16.63 1.23 -10.16
CA ASP A 65 -15.97 1.97 -9.07
C ASP A 65 -15.03 1.07 -8.24
N ARG A 66 -15.41 -0.18 -8.05
CA ARG A 66 -14.66 -1.16 -7.29
C ARG A 66 -13.41 -1.61 -8.04
N GLU A 67 -13.56 -1.98 -9.30
CA GLU A 67 -12.45 -2.40 -10.16
C GLU A 67 -11.41 -1.27 -10.34
N ALA A 68 -11.89 -0.04 -10.51
CA ALA A 68 -11.03 1.14 -10.60
C ALA A 68 -10.21 1.35 -9.31
N LEU A 69 -10.83 1.18 -8.15
CA LEU A 69 -10.18 1.30 -6.86
C LEU A 69 -9.17 0.15 -6.62
N GLU A 70 -9.52 -1.09 -6.99
CA GLU A 70 -8.60 -2.24 -6.93
C GLU A 70 -7.31 -1.98 -7.73
N ILE A 71 -7.44 -1.53 -8.97
CA ILE A 71 -6.28 -1.22 -9.83
C ILE A 71 -5.45 -0.09 -9.24
N SER A 72 -6.10 0.96 -8.72
CA SER A 72 -5.41 2.09 -8.10
C SER A 72 -4.62 1.68 -6.85
N ILE A 73 -5.17 0.80 -6.01
CA ILE A 73 -4.48 0.26 -4.83
C ILE A 73 -3.31 -0.62 -5.27
N MET A 74 -3.51 -1.49 -6.27
CA MET A 74 -2.44 -2.35 -6.78
C MET A 74 -1.29 -1.56 -7.39
N GLU A 75 -1.58 -0.48 -8.15
CA GLU A 75 -0.56 0.42 -8.69
C GLU A 75 0.23 1.08 -7.56
N ASN A 76 -0.48 1.59 -6.55
CA ASN A 76 0.16 2.18 -5.38
C ASN A 76 1.05 1.18 -4.63
N LEU A 77 0.63 -0.08 -4.50
CA LEU A 77 1.43 -1.14 -3.88
C LEU A 77 2.69 -1.51 -4.66
N GLN A 78 2.77 -1.20 -5.96
CA GLN A 78 3.99 -1.44 -6.75
C GLN A 78 5.09 -0.40 -6.51
N ARG A 79 4.80 0.65 -5.76
CA ARG A 79 5.81 1.66 -5.41
C ARG A 79 6.85 1.07 -4.47
N GLU A 80 8.10 1.49 -4.65
CA GLU A 80 9.24 1.04 -3.82
C GLU A 80 9.36 1.84 -2.52
N ASP A 81 8.73 3.02 -2.42
CA ASP A 81 8.86 3.98 -1.34
C ASP A 81 7.75 3.89 -0.27
N LEU A 82 6.89 2.86 -0.32
CA LEU A 82 5.89 2.63 0.72
C LEU A 82 6.53 2.23 2.04
N ASN A 83 6.14 2.91 3.12
CA ASN A 83 6.50 2.44 4.45
C ASN A 83 5.62 1.23 4.87
N ALA A 84 6.05 0.52 5.91
CA ALA A 84 5.38 -0.70 6.35
C ALA A 84 3.92 -0.50 6.79
N VAL A 85 3.57 0.69 7.29
CA VAL A 85 2.19 1.02 7.70
C VAL A 85 1.31 1.20 6.45
N GLU A 86 1.77 2.02 5.49
CA GLU A 86 1.06 2.26 4.23
C GLU A 86 0.88 0.96 3.43
N GLU A 87 1.92 0.14 3.35
CA GLU A 87 1.86 -1.15 2.68
C GLU A 87 0.84 -2.09 3.34
N THR A 88 0.84 -2.17 4.67
CA THR A 88 -0.12 -3.00 5.42
C THR A 88 -1.56 -2.54 5.21
N GLU A 89 -1.80 -1.24 5.31
CA GLU A 89 -3.13 -0.64 5.10
C GLU A 89 -3.62 -0.87 3.66
N ALA A 90 -2.77 -0.69 2.66
CA ALA A 90 -3.13 -0.90 1.26
C ALA A 90 -3.47 -2.37 0.96
N VAL A 91 -2.69 -3.33 1.49
CA VAL A 91 -2.99 -4.76 1.32
C VAL A 91 -4.31 -5.14 2.00
N LEU A 92 -4.57 -4.63 3.20
CA LEU A 92 -5.85 -4.86 3.89
C LEU A 92 -7.01 -4.24 3.13
N GLN A 93 -6.88 -2.99 2.69
CA GLN A 93 -7.92 -2.32 1.91
C GLN A 93 -8.23 -3.10 0.62
N LEU A 94 -7.22 -3.61 -0.06
CA LEU A 94 -7.41 -4.43 -1.25
C LEU A 94 -8.14 -5.72 -0.93
N LEU A 95 -7.79 -6.39 0.18
CA LEU A 95 -8.45 -7.61 0.62
C LEU A 95 -9.91 -7.35 1.02
N GLU A 96 -10.18 -6.31 1.81
CA GLU A 96 -11.52 -5.87 2.20
C GLU A 96 -12.39 -5.63 0.95
N LEU A 97 -11.84 -4.89 -0.01
CA LEU A 97 -12.52 -4.56 -1.26
C LEU A 97 -12.79 -5.79 -2.12
N THR A 98 -11.75 -6.62 -2.35
CA THR A 98 -11.85 -7.79 -3.23
C THR A 98 -12.77 -8.87 -2.64
N MET A 99 -12.80 -9.04 -1.32
CA MET A 99 -13.64 -10.04 -0.66
C MET A 99 -15.02 -9.52 -0.27
N GLY A 100 -15.26 -8.20 -0.34
CA GLY A 100 -16.51 -7.58 0.11
C GLY A 100 -16.70 -7.72 1.63
N LEU A 101 -15.62 -7.72 2.40
CA LEU A 101 -15.61 -7.89 3.85
C LEU A 101 -15.15 -6.62 4.55
N ASP A 102 -15.54 -6.48 5.80
CA ASP A 102 -14.90 -5.51 6.68
C ASP A 102 -13.51 -6.03 7.13
N ARG A 103 -12.75 -5.17 7.78
CA ARG A 103 -11.40 -5.49 8.27
C ARG A 103 -11.35 -6.74 9.16
N GLY A 104 -12.31 -6.88 10.05
CA GLY A 104 -12.41 -8.03 10.95
C GLY A 104 -12.66 -9.34 10.19
N GLY A 105 -13.57 -9.29 9.22
CA GLY A 105 -13.86 -10.40 8.30
C GLY A 105 -12.65 -10.77 7.44
N ALA A 106 -11.97 -9.77 6.87
CA ALA A 106 -10.77 -9.97 6.06
C ALA A 106 -9.63 -10.65 6.83
N LEU A 107 -9.37 -10.20 8.05
CA LEU A 107 -8.37 -10.82 8.94
C LEU A 107 -8.77 -12.22 9.37
N SER A 108 -10.06 -12.46 9.63
CA SER A 108 -10.57 -13.79 9.97
C SER A 108 -10.43 -14.76 8.79
N LEU A 109 -10.74 -14.32 7.57
CA LEU A 109 -10.54 -15.09 6.35
C LEU A 109 -9.07 -15.49 6.16
N LEU A 110 -8.14 -14.55 6.30
CA LEU A 110 -6.71 -14.87 6.24
C LEU A 110 -6.29 -15.85 7.32
N GLY A 111 -6.86 -15.73 8.53
CA GLY A 111 -6.61 -16.66 9.62
C GLY A 111 -7.00 -18.10 9.23
N GLU A 112 -8.17 -18.29 8.61
CA GLU A 112 -8.62 -19.59 8.13
C GLU A 112 -7.73 -20.15 7.00
N VAL A 113 -7.37 -19.31 6.02
CA VAL A 113 -6.44 -19.67 4.94
C VAL A 113 -5.11 -20.20 5.52
N VAL A 114 -4.56 -19.51 6.52
CA VAL A 114 -3.30 -19.90 7.15
C VAL A 114 -3.45 -21.18 7.98
N GLN A 115 -4.56 -21.37 8.69
CA GLN A 115 -4.81 -22.60 9.47
C GLN A 115 -4.94 -23.81 8.55
N GLU A 116 -5.69 -23.69 7.46
CA GLU A 116 -5.88 -24.75 6.47
C GLU A 116 -4.54 -25.14 5.80
N ALA A 117 -3.73 -24.15 5.41
CA ALA A 117 -2.39 -24.40 4.87
C ALA A 117 -1.44 -25.12 5.86
N ARG A 118 -1.71 -25.03 7.17
CA ARG A 118 -0.99 -25.76 8.23
C ARG A 118 -1.61 -27.10 8.58
N GLY A 119 -2.63 -27.56 7.84
CA GLY A 119 -3.32 -28.82 8.09
C GLY A 119 -4.20 -28.80 9.36
N ARG A 120 -4.63 -27.61 9.81
CA ARG A 120 -5.55 -27.45 10.96
C ARG A 120 -6.96 -27.23 10.44
N GLU A 121 -7.95 -27.77 11.12
CA GLU A 121 -9.36 -27.48 10.80
C GLU A 121 -9.70 -26.04 11.21
N PRO A 122 -10.06 -25.16 10.25
CA PRO A 122 -10.49 -23.80 10.55
C PRO A 122 -11.93 -23.79 11.09
N GLN A 123 -12.36 -22.64 11.61
CA GLN A 123 -13.75 -22.47 12.10
C GLN A 123 -14.83 -22.46 10.99
N ALA A 124 -14.46 -22.70 9.75
CA ALA A 124 -15.34 -22.80 8.57
C ALA A 124 -16.36 -21.66 8.43
N ARG A 125 -15.94 -20.43 8.70
CA ARG A 125 -16.77 -19.21 8.46
C ARG A 125 -16.83 -18.85 7.00
N PHE A 126 -15.81 -19.23 6.22
CA PHE A 126 -15.64 -18.88 4.83
C PHE A 126 -15.60 -20.16 3.98
N ASP A 127 -16.19 -20.09 2.79
CA ASP A 127 -16.18 -21.19 1.84
C ASP A 127 -14.82 -21.36 1.15
N ALA A 128 -14.69 -22.45 0.39
CA ALA A 128 -13.42 -22.76 -0.30
C ALA A 128 -13.09 -21.74 -1.41
N GLU A 129 -14.11 -21.12 -2.02
CA GLU A 129 -13.93 -20.13 -3.07
C GLU A 129 -13.35 -18.83 -2.50
N GLN A 130 -13.90 -18.34 -1.40
CA GLN A 130 -13.40 -17.15 -0.70
C GLN A 130 -11.94 -17.34 -0.23
N LYS A 131 -11.63 -18.50 0.35
CA LYS A 131 -10.27 -18.81 0.80
C LYS A 131 -9.27 -18.90 -0.35
N ARG A 132 -9.69 -19.51 -1.47
CA ARG A 132 -8.88 -19.57 -2.68
C ARG A 132 -8.64 -18.18 -3.26
N ALA A 133 -9.68 -17.37 -3.40
CA ALA A 133 -9.57 -16.00 -3.92
C ALA A 133 -8.64 -15.14 -3.07
N ALA A 134 -8.69 -15.27 -1.74
CA ALA A 134 -7.76 -14.58 -0.85
C ALA A 134 -6.30 -15.05 -1.05
N ALA A 135 -6.07 -16.36 -1.20
CA ALA A 135 -4.73 -16.90 -1.47
C ALA A 135 -4.18 -16.40 -2.84
N GLU A 136 -5.00 -16.47 -3.90
CA GLU A 136 -4.65 -15.98 -5.24
C GLU A 136 -4.34 -14.47 -5.25
N LEU A 137 -5.02 -13.67 -4.42
CA LEU A 137 -4.70 -12.26 -4.25
C LEU A 137 -3.25 -12.08 -3.76
N PHE A 138 -2.84 -12.83 -2.74
CA PHE A 138 -1.48 -12.76 -2.22
C PHE A 138 -0.43 -13.29 -3.21
N GLU A 139 -0.76 -14.29 -4.03
CA GLU A 139 0.10 -14.75 -5.12
C GLU A 139 0.30 -13.65 -6.18
N ARG A 140 -0.77 -12.95 -6.56
CA ARG A 140 -0.69 -11.81 -7.49
C ARG A 140 0.11 -10.64 -6.94
N LEU A 141 0.02 -10.37 -5.63
CA LEU A 141 0.81 -9.34 -4.98
C LEU A 141 2.31 -9.68 -4.98
N GLY A 142 2.68 -10.96 -4.85
CA GLY A 142 4.06 -11.43 -4.92
C GLY A 142 5.00 -10.93 -3.82
N ARG A 143 4.47 -10.24 -2.81
CA ARG A 143 5.26 -9.61 -1.73
C ARG A 143 5.21 -10.39 -0.41
N PHE A 144 4.08 -11.00 -0.13
CA PHE A 144 3.81 -11.69 1.13
C PHE A 144 3.08 -13.01 0.86
N THR A 145 3.25 -13.95 1.76
CA THR A 145 2.28 -15.03 1.93
C THR A 145 1.22 -14.60 2.95
N PRO A 146 -0.01 -15.14 2.93
CA PRO A 146 -1.01 -14.87 3.97
C PRO A 146 -0.46 -15.03 5.38
N ALA A 147 0.34 -16.09 5.61
CA ALA A 147 0.95 -16.38 6.90
C ALA A 147 1.98 -15.31 7.32
N SER A 148 2.87 -14.89 6.40
CA SER A 148 3.88 -13.88 6.69
C SER A 148 3.25 -12.50 6.92
N PHE A 149 2.19 -12.17 6.20
CA PHE A 149 1.47 -10.91 6.36
C PHE A 149 0.79 -10.83 7.73
N LEU A 150 0.03 -11.88 8.13
CA LEU A 150 -0.59 -11.94 9.45
C LEU A 150 0.42 -11.88 10.60
N ALA A 151 1.56 -12.55 10.44
CA ALA A 151 2.56 -12.63 11.51
C ALA A 151 3.42 -11.36 11.63
N ASN A 152 3.76 -10.73 10.49
CA ASN A 152 4.80 -9.70 10.45
C ASN A 152 4.29 -8.31 10.06
N ARG A 153 3.11 -8.19 9.45
CA ARG A 153 2.57 -6.90 9.00
C ARG A 153 1.35 -6.45 9.80
N VAL A 154 0.36 -7.31 9.97
CA VAL A 154 -0.87 -6.98 10.71
C VAL A 154 -0.60 -6.45 12.13
N PRO A 155 0.39 -6.96 12.91
CA PRO A 155 0.67 -6.43 14.25
C PRO A 155 1.00 -4.93 14.28
N ILE A 156 1.47 -4.33 13.18
CA ILE A 156 1.80 -2.90 13.11
C ILE A 156 0.58 -2.03 13.42
N LEU A 157 -0.62 -2.49 13.09
CA LEU A 157 -1.86 -1.75 13.31
C LEU A 157 -2.21 -1.58 14.80
N GLY A 158 -1.61 -2.40 15.65
CA GLY A 158 -1.74 -2.32 17.11
C GLY A 158 -0.59 -1.59 17.81
N PHE A 159 0.33 -1.00 17.05
CA PHE A 159 1.44 -0.26 17.66
C PHE A 159 0.93 1.05 18.28
N PRO A 160 1.56 1.51 19.36
CA PRO A 160 1.34 2.85 19.90
C PRO A 160 1.53 3.94 18.84
N ASP A 161 0.70 4.99 18.89
CA ASP A 161 0.70 6.08 17.89
C ASP A 161 2.09 6.68 17.69
N GLU A 162 2.87 6.83 18.76
CA GLU A 162 4.25 7.33 18.72
C GLU A 162 5.18 6.50 17.82
N LEU A 163 4.99 5.17 17.79
CA LEU A 163 5.75 4.28 16.90
C LEU A 163 5.22 4.34 15.47
N LEU A 164 3.90 4.41 15.29
CA LEU A 164 3.28 4.53 13.96
C LEU A 164 3.73 5.80 13.25
N GLU A 165 3.80 6.94 13.95
CA GLU A 165 4.26 8.21 13.38
C GLU A 165 5.69 8.14 12.89
N VAL A 166 6.59 7.54 13.68
CA VAL A 166 8.02 7.44 13.34
C VAL A 166 8.26 6.46 12.17
N VAL A 167 7.52 5.34 12.12
CA VAL A 167 7.57 4.40 10.99
C VAL A 167 6.99 5.04 9.72
N ARG A 168 5.87 5.78 9.81
CA ARG A 168 5.29 6.52 8.68
C ARG A 168 6.24 7.59 8.14
N GLY A 169 6.99 8.23 9.02
CA GLY A 169 8.01 9.22 8.66
C GLY A 169 9.29 8.62 8.07
N GLY A 170 9.43 7.29 8.06
CA GLY A 170 10.65 6.61 7.59
C GLY A 170 11.86 6.79 8.51
N ALA A 171 11.67 7.33 9.73
CA ALA A 171 12.74 7.58 10.68
C ALA A 171 13.07 6.36 11.56
N LEU A 172 12.31 5.27 11.46
CA LEU A 172 12.57 4.02 12.15
C LEU A 172 12.13 2.84 11.29
N ASP A 173 13.02 1.84 11.19
CA ASP A 173 12.71 0.57 10.53
C ASP A 173 11.61 -0.20 11.27
N PHE A 174 10.75 -0.90 10.50
CA PHE A 174 9.64 -1.69 11.03
C PHE A 174 10.09 -2.72 12.08
N THR A 175 11.23 -3.39 11.88
CA THR A 175 11.72 -4.44 12.78
C THR A 175 12.06 -3.88 14.15
N LYS A 176 12.69 -2.69 14.18
CA LYS A 176 13.00 -1.98 15.42
C LYS A 176 11.70 -1.50 16.10
N ALA A 177 10.77 -0.92 15.34
CA ALA A 177 9.47 -0.52 15.87
C ALA A 177 8.70 -1.71 16.49
N GLN A 178 8.74 -2.88 15.86
CA GLN A 178 8.12 -4.10 16.38
C GLN A 178 8.75 -4.57 17.70
N ALA A 179 10.06 -4.41 17.85
CA ALA A 179 10.74 -4.73 19.10
C ALA A 179 10.32 -3.76 20.23
N LEU A 180 10.26 -2.46 19.92
CA LEU A 180 9.83 -1.42 20.86
C LEU A 180 8.35 -1.56 21.25
N ALA A 181 7.48 -2.00 20.34
CA ALA A 181 6.06 -2.20 20.62
C ALA A 181 5.78 -3.30 21.65
N ARG A 182 6.75 -4.18 21.91
CA ARG A 182 6.66 -5.25 22.94
C ARG A 182 6.98 -4.78 24.36
N LEU A 183 7.47 -3.54 24.51
CA LEU A 183 7.76 -2.97 25.81
C LEU A 183 6.46 -2.46 26.45
N ASP A 184 6.17 -2.95 27.65
CA ASP A 184 4.97 -2.55 28.39
C ASP A 184 5.10 -1.15 29.00
N ASP A 185 6.30 -0.75 29.42
CA ASP A 185 6.56 0.58 29.99
C ASP A 185 6.66 1.67 28.92
N PRO A 186 5.71 2.62 28.86
CA PRO A 186 5.74 3.71 27.91
C PRO A 186 6.95 4.64 28.04
N GLY A 187 7.48 4.80 29.27
CA GLY A 187 8.65 5.63 29.54
C GLY A 187 9.93 5.04 28.96
N GLU A 188 10.14 3.75 29.21
CA GLU A 188 11.28 3.01 28.64
C GLU A 188 11.18 2.94 27.10
N ARG A 189 9.98 2.66 26.57
CA ARG A 189 9.75 2.61 25.12
C ARG A 189 10.09 3.94 24.47
N ARG A 190 9.65 5.08 25.02
CA ARG A 190 9.94 6.42 24.47
C ARG A 190 11.43 6.73 24.48
N ARG A 191 12.12 6.42 25.57
CA ARG A 191 13.56 6.62 25.68
C ARG A 191 14.33 5.83 24.61
N LEU A 192 13.99 4.55 24.45
CA LEU A 192 14.63 3.69 23.46
C LEU A 192 14.26 4.08 22.02
N LEU A 193 13.04 4.59 21.80
CA LEU A 193 12.63 5.14 20.51
C LEU A 193 13.49 6.35 20.13
N GLU A 194 13.69 7.31 21.04
CA GLU A 194 14.54 8.48 20.78
C GLU A 194 15.98 8.09 20.50
N GLU A 195 16.50 7.08 21.17
CA GLU A 195 17.84 6.55 20.94
C GLU A 195 17.95 5.88 19.56
N ALA A 196 17.01 5.00 19.21
CA ALA A 196 16.97 4.31 17.93
C ALA A 196 16.84 5.26 16.72
N VAL A 197 16.00 6.30 16.83
CA VAL A 197 15.86 7.33 15.79
C VAL A 197 17.14 8.14 15.63
N ARG A 198 17.82 8.48 16.73
CA ARG A 198 19.09 9.21 16.68
C ARG A 198 20.20 8.39 16.01
N GLU A 199 20.25 7.10 16.28
CA GLU A 199 21.22 6.20 15.64
C GLU A 199 20.98 6.07 14.13
N GLU A 200 19.73 5.94 13.67
CA GLU A 200 19.40 5.87 12.24
C GLU A 200 19.75 7.16 11.51
N LEU A 201 19.47 8.32 12.10
CA LEU A 201 19.86 9.62 11.54
C LEU A 201 21.39 9.81 11.48
N SER A 202 22.17 9.10 12.30
CA SER A 202 23.63 9.17 12.29
C SER A 202 24.29 8.25 11.25
N LEU A 203 23.55 7.30 10.69
CA LEU A 203 24.02 6.33 9.70
C LEU A 203 23.63 6.68 8.26
N SER A 204 22.77 7.69 8.10
CA SER A 204 22.27 8.20 6.80
C SER A 204 23.00 9.49 6.42
#